data_d180bbc2c228e2a4c70a3642508d7ffa
#
_entry.id   d180bbc2c228e2a4c70a3642508d7ffa
#
_cell.length_a   1.000
_cell.length_b   1.000
_cell.length_c   1.000
_cell.angle_alpha   90.00
_cell.angle_beta   90.00
_cell.angle_gamma   90.00
#
_symmetry.space_group_name_H-M   'P 1'
#
loop_
_entity.id
_entity.type
_entity.pdbx_description
1 polymer ?
#
loop_
_entity_poly.entity_id
_entity_poly.type
_entity_poly.pdbx_seq_one_letter_code
_entity_poly.pdbx_strand_id
1 'polypeptide(L)'
;MKFVGLTRMALLFQGRYKAILVEADEYATELSRYIHLNPVKAAMAARPEDWPWSSYRSFIGQGRAPNWLKRESILGYFGKKAADAEKKYRAFVEDLLGKEYESPLKDTFGTVILGSAGFVEAITAEHLMTREMERDLPALKQFAPRPALEEILSGVKSVINSDEKLARQAGMYLCHRYSGEKLRTIGELFNVRESAISEASRLFPRKMEKNKKLGKAIERIKGELNI
;
A
#
# COMPACT_ATOMS: atom_id res chain seq x y z
N MET A 1 42.78 1.57 8.00
CA MET A 1 41.39 1.22 8.37
C MET A 1 41.10 -0.12 7.70
N LYS A 2 41.08 -1.22 8.48
CA LYS A 2 40.90 -2.58 7.92
C LYS A 2 39.41 -2.84 7.80
N PHE A 3 38.92 -3.03 6.58
CA PHE A 3 37.59 -3.60 6.35
C PHE A 3 37.62 -5.05 6.80
N VAL A 4 36.95 -5.35 7.90
CA VAL A 4 36.68 -6.72 8.34
C VAL A 4 35.67 -7.29 7.37
N GLY A 5 36.02 -8.41 6.73
CA GLY A 5 35.29 -9.00 5.63
C GLY A 5 33.83 -9.33 5.98
N LEU A 6 32.92 -8.68 5.30
CA LEU A 6 31.51 -9.07 5.21
C LEU A 6 31.40 -10.23 4.21
N THR A 7 31.46 -11.44 4.73
CA THR A 7 31.24 -12.70 3.98
C THR A 7 29.73 -13.01 3.74
N ARG A 8 28.86 -12.02 3.85
CA ARG A 8 27.50 -12.11 3.33
C ARG A 8 27.34 -11.03 2.27
N MET A 9 27.06 -11.43 1.04
CA MET A 9 26.53 -10.56 0.01
C MET A 9 25.15 -10.09 0.50
N ALA A 10 25.14 -9.07 1.35
CA ALA A 10 23.94 -8.33 1.66
C ALA A 10 23.55 -7.60 0.37
N LEU A 11 22.44 -7.97 -0.23
CA LEU A 11 21.88 -7.22 -1.33
C LEU A 11 21.67 -5.79 -0.83
N LEU A 12 22.25 -4.80 -1.50
CA LEU A 12 22.11 -3.38 -1.17
C LEU A 12 20.64 -2.95 -1.16
N PHE A 13 19.82 -3.59 -1.99
CA PHE A 13 18.38 -3.41 -2.07
C PHE A 13 17.66 -4.73 -1.78
N GLN A 14 16.80 -4.73 -0.77
CA GLN A 14 16.02 -5.90 -0.35
C GLN A 14 14.70 -6.07 -1.13
N GLY A 15 14.68 -5.73 -2.41
CA GLY A 15 13.49 -5.85 -3.25
C GLY A 15 13.19 -4.61 -4.07
N ARG A 16 11.96 -4.52 -4.59
CA ARG A 16 11.49 -3.36 -5.35
C ARG A 16 11.38 -2.13 -4.43
N TYR A 17 11.56 -0.93 -4.99
CA TYR A 17 11.28 0.31 -4.26
C TYR A 17 9.80 0.34 -3.81
N LYS A 18 9.56 1.00 -2.69
CA LYS A 18 8.21 1.27 -2.21
C LYS A 18 7.93 2.75 -2.42
N ALA A 19 6.81 3.08 -3.05
CA ALA A 19 6.31 4.44 -3.18
C ALA A 19 5.03 4.58 -2.37
N ILE A 20 4.86 5.74 -1.74
CA ILE A 20 3.66 6.11 -1.00
C ILE A 20 3.16 7.42 -1.61
N LEU A 21 1.90 7.41 -2.06
CA LEU A 21 1.21 8.64 -2.45
C LEU A 21 0.80 9.38 -1.19
N VAL A 22 1.16 10.66 -1.09
CA VAL A 22 0.93 11.47 0.12
C VAL A 22 0.00 12.63 -0.21
N GLU A 23 -1.05 12.81 0.60
CA GLU A 23 -1.85 14.02 0.62
C GLU A 23 -1.01 15.16 1.21
N ALA A 24 -0.51 16.02 0.33
CA ALA A 24 0.53 16.98 0.69
C ALA A 24 0.03 17.99 1.74
N ASP A 25 -1.18 18.51 1.59
CA ASP A 25 -1.71 19.54 2.49
C ASP A 25 -1.87 19.07 3.93
N GLU A 26 -2.17 17.78 4.13
CA GLU A 26 -2.37 17.18 5.45
C GLU A 26 -1.06 16.67 6.07
N TYR A 27 -0.23 15.99 5.27
CA TYR A 27 0.87 15.18 5.80
C TYR A 27 2.28 15.67 5.46
N ALA A 28 2.46 16.63 4.54
CA ALA A 28 3.78 16.99 4.04
C ALA A 28 4.71 17.53 5.12
N THR A 29 4.21 18.36 6.04
CA THR A 29 5.02 18.94 7.12
C THR A 29 5.43 17.88 8.13
N GLU A 30 4.51 17.02 8.55
CA GLU A 30 4.78 15.92 9.48
C GLU A 30 5.75 14.90 8.89
N LEU A 31 5.56 14.54 7.63
CA LEU A 31 6.47 13.64 6.93
C LEU A 31 7.86 14.22 6.78
N SER A 32 7.96 15.54 6.49
CA SER A 32 9.24 16.26 6.44
C SER A 32 9.95 16.24 7.80
N ARG A 33 9.21 16.53 8.89
CA ARG A 33 9.73 16.44 10.26
C ARG A 33 10.21 15.02 10.59
N TYR A 34 9.41 14.03 10.27
CA TYR A 34 9.75 12.63 10.48
C TYR A 34 11.06 12.24 9.79
N ILE A 35 11.23 12.62 8.52
CA ILE A 35 12.45 12.34 7.74
C ILE A 35 13.66 13.01 8.39
N HIS A 36 13.54 14.26 8.80
CA HIS A 36 14.64 15.01 9.39
C HIS A 36 15.04 14.54 10.79
N LEU A 37 14.09 13.99 11.57
CA LEU A 37 14.36 13.42 12.89
C LEU A 37 14.81 11.95 12.86
N ASN A 38 14.67 11.25 11.74
CA ASN A 38 15.05 9.85 11.63
C ASN A 38 16.49 9.53 12.06
N PRO A 39 17.51 10.30 11.69
CA PRO A 39 18.87 10.04 12.14
C PRO A 39 19.04 10.14 13.67
N VAL A 40 18.33 11.07 14.30
CA VAL A 40 18.35 11.23 15.77
C VAL A 40 17.63 10.07 16.44
N LYS A 41 16.46 9.69 15.92
CA LYS A 41 15.69 8.54 16.42
C LYS A 41 16.46 7.22 16.29
N ALA A 42 17.26 7.08 15.23
CA ALA A 42 18.14 5.94 15.01
C ALA A 42 19.47 6.02 15.79
N ALA A 43 19.65 7.02 16.66
CA ALA A 43 20.88 7.28 17.40
C ALA A 43 22.14 7.44 16.50
N MET A 44 21.95 7.88 15.25
CA MET A 44 23.03 8.12 14.29
C MET A 44 23.60 9.56 14.41
N ALA A 45 22.82 10.48 14.98
CA ALA A 45 23.23 11.87 15.26
C ALA A 45 22.57 12.33 16.56
N ALA A 46 23.21 13.26 17.27
CA ALA A 46 22.63 13.87 18.47
C ALA A 46 21.54 14.91 18.12
N ARG A 47 21.71 15.61 17.01
CA ARG A 47 20.78 16.63 16.49
C ARG A 47 20.56 16.44 15.00
N PRO A 48 19.42 16.86 14.43
CA PRO A 48 19.13 16.68 13.00
C PRO A 48 20.16 17.37 12.09
N GLU A 49 20.69 18.56 12.50
CA GLU A 49 21.70 19.28 11.76
C GLU A 49 23.08 18.59 11.76
N ASP A 50 23.34 17.68 12.69
CA ASP A 50 24.62 16.97 12.75
C ASP A 50 24.73 15.85 11.70
N TRP A 51 23.58 15.46 11.10
CA TRP A 51 23.54 14.43 10.06
C TRP A 51 23.85 15.02 8.68
N PRO A 52 25.04 14.76 8.09
CA PRO A 52 25.48 15.43 6.86
C PRO A 52 24.68 15.02 5.61
N TRP A 53 24.00 13.88 5.65
CA TRP A 53 23.23 13.32 4.53
C TRP A 53 21.75 13.70 4.57
N SER A 54 21.39 14.70 5.38
CA SER A 54 20.03 15.24 5.47
C SER A 54 19.92 16.58 4.77
N SER A 55 18.75 16.87 4.23
CA SER A 55 18.40 18.20 3.72
C SER A 55 18.07 19.21 4.84
N TYR A 56 18.00 18.80 6.10
CA TYR A 56 17.56 19.64 7.23
C TYR A 56 18.27 20.99 7.32
N ARG A 57 19.61 21.01 7.16
CA ARG A 57 20.39 22.26 7.17
C ARG A 57 19.89 23.27 6.14
N SER A 58 19.48 22.81 4.96
CA SER A 58 18.92 23.69 3.93
C SER A 58 17.56 24.25 4.33
N PHE A 59 16.77 23.50 5.09
CA PHE A 59 15.45 23.94 5.56
C PHE A 59 15.52 24.97 6.70
N ILE A 60 16.60 24.99 7.47
CA ILE A 60 16.81 25.92 8.60
C ILE A 60 17.80 27.06 8.26
N GLY A 61 18.10 27.26 6.98
CA GLY A 61 18.98 28.32 6.53
C GLY A 61 20.47 28.12 6.82
N GLN A 62 20.92 26.95 7.27
CA GLN A 62 22.33 26.65 7.61
C GLN A 62 23.14 26.05 6.46
N GLY A 63 22.55 25.89 5.29
CA GLY A 63 23.22 25.31 4.14
C GLY A 63 22.57 25.72 2.82
N ARG A 64 23.35 25.66 1.73
CA ARG A 64 22.83 25.95 0.40
C ARG A 64 21.98 24.76 -0.05
N ALA A 65 20.72 25.04 -0.41
CA ALA A 65 19.86 24.04 -1.01
C ALA A 65 20.35 23.71 -2.44
N PRO A 66 20.47 22.42 -2.80
CA PRO A 66 20.72 22.05 -4.18
C PRO A 66 19.51 22.43 -5.06
N ASN A 67 19.75 22.73 -6.33
CA ASN A 67 18.73 23.27 -7.26
C ASN A 67 17.48 22.37 -7.43
N TRP A 68 17.64 21.07 -7.22
CA TRP A 68 16.55 20.10 -7.31
C TRP A 68 15.65 20.06 -6.06
N LEU A 69 16.12 20.58 -4.91
CA LEU A 69 15.39 20.56 -3.65
C LEU A 69 14.44 21.76 -3.58
N LYS A 70 13.14 21.51 -3.71
CA LYS A 70 12.07 22.52 -3.62
C LYS A 70 11.58 22.67 -2.18
N ARG A 71 12.40 23.29 -1.32
CA ARG A 71 12.07 23.49 0.09
C ARG A 71 10.88 24.44 0.32
N GLU A 72 10.60 25.29 -0.66
CA GLU A 72 9.53 26.29 -0.62
C GLU A 72 8.15 25.66 -0.48
N SER A 73 7.94 24.47 -1.02
CA SER A 73 6.69 23.70 -0.88
C SER A 73 6.38 23.32 0.56
N ILE A 74 7.40 23.10 1.39
CA ILE A 74 7.22 22.80 2.82
C ILE A 74 7.31 24.10 3.66
N LEU A 75 8.29 24.96 3.40
CA LEU A 75 8.46 26.20 4.15
C LEU A 75 7.29 27.16 3.98
N GLY A 76 6.56 27.08 2.88
CA GLY A 76 5.35 27.86 2.63
C GLY A 76 4.27 27.68 3.69
N TYR A 77 4.16 26.51 4.32
CA TYR A 77 3.24 26.26 5.43
C TYR A 77 3.62 27.04 6.71
N PHE A 78 4.88 27.46 6.85
CA PHE A 78 5.40 28.16 8.03
C PHE A 78 5.47 29.67 7.89
N GLY A 79 5.37 30.21 6.66
CA GLY A 79 5.31 31.63 6.42
C GLY A 79 5.75 32.08 5.03
N LYS A 80 5.43 33.33 4.70
CA LYS A 80 5.74 33.92 3.39
C LYS A 80 7.21 34.40 3.30
N LYS A 81 7.81 34.82 4.43
CA LYS A 81 9.20 35.27 4.47
C LYS A 81 10.13 34.11 4.80
N ALA A 82 11.13 33.86 3.97
CA ALA A 82 12.01 32.69 4.10
C ALA A 82 12.65 32.57 5.49
N ALA A 83 13.23 33.63 6.02
CA ALA A 83 13.89 33.60 7.33
C ALA A 83 12.92 33.27 8.49
N ASP A 84 11.67 33.78 8.44
CA ASP A 84 10.64 33.48 9.45
C ASP A 84 10.18 32.04 9.32
N ALA A 85 10.00 31.56 8.08
CA ALA A 85 9.57 30.19 7.79
C ALA A 85 10.63 29.17 8.24
N GLU A 86 11.90 29.42 7.95
CA GLU A 86 13.05 28.60 8.39
C GLU A 86 13.13 28.51 9.93
N LYS A 87 12.94 29.65 10.63
CA LYS A 87 12.92 29.67 12.10
C LYS A 87 11.75 28.88 12.68
N LYS A 88 10.54 29.05 12.13
CA LYS A 88 9.34 28.32 12.58
C LYS A 88 9.45 26.83 12.27
N TYR A 89 9.96 26.49 11.09
CA TYR A 89 10.20 25.09 10.72
C TYR A 89 11.19 24.42 11.67
N ARG A 90 12.28 25.12 12.01
CA ARG A 90 13.24 24.66 13.01
C ARG A 90 12.58 24.36 14.34
N ALA A 91 11.82 25.31 14.88
CA ALA A 91 11.09 25.14 16.13
C ALA A 91 10.12 23.95 16.07
N PHE A 92 9.39 23.81 14.96
CA PHE A 92 8.48 22.70 14.71
C PHE A 92 9.18 21.33 14.73
N VAL A 93 10.34 21.21 14.10
CA VAL A 93 11.10 19.94 14.10
C VAL A 93 11.68 19.67 15.48
N GLU A 94 12.31 20.68 16.11
CA GLU A 94 12.99 20.54 17.38
C GLU A 94 12.04 20.30 18.57
N ASP A 95 10.76 20.66 18.45
CA ASP A 95 9.76 20.41 19.50
C ASP A 95 9.60 18.91 19.84
N LEU A 96 9.91 18.01 18.91
CA LEU A 96 9.86 16.57 19.12
C LEU A 96 11.20 15.94 19.51
N LEU A 97 12.27 16.73 19.69
CA LEU A 97 13.56 16.19 20.16
C LEU A 97 13.40 15.63 21.59
N GLY A 98 13.84 14.37 21.76
CA GLY A 98 13.74 13.67 23.03
C GLY A 98 12.34 13.21 23.43
N LYS A 99 11.34 13.43 22.58
CA LYS A 99 9.98 12.92 22.78
C LYS A 99 9.75 11.65 21.95
N GLU A 100 8.97 10.72 22.48
CA GLU A 100 8.42 9.63 21.67
C GLU A 100 7.31 10.19 20.78
N TYR A 101 7.39 9.91 19.49
CA TYR A 101 6.31 10.20 18.54
C TYR A 101 6.14 9.05 17.54
N GLU A 102 4.93 8.89 17.11
CA GLU A 102 4.59 7.85 16.16
C GLU A 102 5.00 8.24 14.73
N SER A 103 5.35 7.24 13.94
CA SER A 103 5.62 7.47 12.52
C SER A 103 4.32 7.85 11.80
N PRO A 104 4.27 8.95 11.02
CA PRO A 104 3.11 9.27 10.22
C PRO A 104 2.80 8.20 9.17
N LEU A 105 3.77 7.34 8.86
CA LEU A 105 3.58 6.22 7.94
C LEU A 105 2.75 5.07 8.52
N LYS A 106 2.40 5.10 9.83
CA LYS A 106 1.49 4.10 10.41
C LYS A 106 0.07 4.23 9.84
N ASP A 107 -0.34 5.44 9.50
CA ASP A 107 -1.66 5.76 8.99
C ASP A 107 -1.79 5.53 7.48
N THR A 108 -0.79 4.86 6.88
CA THR A 108 -0.80 4.56 5.46
C THR A 108 -1.87 3.53 5.13
N PHE A 109 -2.81 3.91 4.29
CA PHE A 109 -3.85 3.02 3.79
C PHE A 109 -3.28 2.10 2.70
N GLY A 110 -3.45 0.81 2.88
CA GLY A 110 -2.95 -0.20 1.93
C GLY A 110 -1.44 -0.20 1.72
N THR A 111 -0.65 0.40 2.61
CA THR A 111 0.81 0.59 2.52
C THR A 111 1.28 1.48 1.36
N VAL A 112 0.36 2.15 0.65
CA VAL A 112 0.67 2.93 -0.57
C VAL A 112 0.05 4.34 -0.60
N ILE A 113 -0.95 4.65 0.24
CA ILE A 113 -1.57 5.98 0.31
C ILE A 113 -1.52 6.48 1.75
N LEU A 114 -1.00 7.69 1.94
CA LEU A 114 -1.04 8.43 3.19
C LEU A 114 -1.90 9.67 2.98
N GLY A 115 -3.10 9.68 3.55
CA GLY A 115 -4.08 10.73 3.34
C GLY A 115 -5.35 10.54 4.17
N SER A 116 -6.21 11.54 4.16
CA SER A 116 -7.56 11.50 4.73
C SER A 116 -8.43 10.44 4.05
N ALA A 117 -9.52 10.02 4.71
CA ALA A 117 -10.46 9.08 4.12
C ALA A 117 -11.00 9.57 2.77
N GLY A 118 -11.34 10.86 2.65
CA GLY A 118 -11.83 11.47 1.41
C GLY A 118 -10.78 11.44 0.28
N PHE A 119 -9.50 11.67 0.61
CA PHE A 119 -8.41 11.56 -0.35
C PHE A 119 -8.23 10.13 -0.84
N VAL A 120 -8.27 9.16 0.07
CA VAL A 120 -8.19 7.73 -0.29
C VAL A 120 -9.34 7.33 -1.20
N GLU A 121 -10.58 7.75 -0.90
CA GLU A 121 -11.76 7.48 -1.73
C GLU A 121 -11.62 8.11 -3.12
N ALA A 122 -11.22 9.39 -3.20
CA ALA A 122 -11.04 10.10 -4.47
C ALA A 122 -9.99 9.41 -5.36
N ILE A 123 -8.81 9.09 -4.81
CA ILE A 123 -7.74 8.38 -5.54
C ILE A 123 -8.20 7.01 -5.98
N THR A 124 -8.92 6.28 -5.12
CA THR A 124 -9.44 4.95 -5.44
C THR A 124 -10.44 5.02 -6.60
N ALA A 125 -11.40 5.94 -6.53
CA ALA A 125 -12.41 6.11 -7.57
C ALA A 125 -11.81 6.56 -8.92
N GLU A 126 -10.88 7.51 -8.90
CA GLU A 126 -10.32 8.12 -10.11
C GLU A 126 -9.29 7.22 -10.81
N HIS A 127 -8.44 6.54 -10.05
CA HIS A 127 -7.26 5.89 -10.61
C HIS A 127 -7.25 4.37 -10.47
N LEU A 128 -7.98 3.80 -9.53
CA LEU A 128 -7.91 2.37 -9.25
C LEU A 128 -9.10 1.59 -9.81
N MET A 129 -10.30 2.19 -9.87
CA MET A 129 -11.48 1.52 -10.40
C MET A 129 -11.55 1.52 -11.95
N THR A 130 -10.81 2.40 -12.63
CA THR A 130 -10.84 2.55 -14.09
C THR A 130 -9.76 1.75 -14.82
N ARG A 131 -8.78 1.19 -14.13
CA ARG A 131 -7.72 0.37 -14.73
C ARG A 131 -7.99 -1.11 -14.48
N GLU A 132 -7.87 -1.94 -15.53
CA GLU A 132 -7.59 -3.37 -15.32
C GLU A 132 -6.41 -3.45 -14.35
N MET A 133 -6.69 -3.94 -13.12
CA MET A 133 -5.67 -3.98 -12.08
C MET A 133 -4.51 -4.83 -12.56
N GLU A 134 -3.40 -4.19 -12.87
CA GLU A 134 -2.16 -4.85 -13.22
C GLU A 134 -1.83 -5.83 -12.09
N ARG A 135 -1.83 -7.11 -12.43
CA ARG A 135 -1.61 -8.25 -11.49
C ARG A 135 -0.29 -8.15 -10.72
N ASP A 136 0.59 -7.24 -11.14
CA ASP A 136 1.94 -7.08 -10.63
C ASP A 136 2.07 -6.09 -9.45
N LEU A 137 0.99 -5.44 -9.02
CA LEU A 137 1.01 -4.50 -7.90
C LEU A 137 0.23 -5.05 -6.70
N PRO A 138 0.87 -5.87 -5.83
CA PRO A 138 0.21 -6.50 -4.68
C PRO A 138 -0.45 -5.51 -3.72
N ALA A 139 0.10 -4.29 -3.62
CA ALA A 139 -0.42 -3.23 -2.77
C ALA A 139 -1.80 -2.72 -3.23
N LEU A 140 -2.10 -2.78 -4.53
CA LEU A 140 -3.40 -2.35 -5.08
C LEU A 140 -4.51 -3.37 -4.87
N LYS A 141 -4.19 -4.63 -4.60
CA LYS A 141 -5.19 -5.67 -4.31
C LYS A 141 -6.06 -5.38 -3.10
N GLN A 142 -5.61 -4.49 -2.21
CA GLN A 142 -6.38 -4.08 -1.03
C GLN A 142 -7.54 -3.14 -1.38
N PHE A 143 -7.47 -2.49 -2.54
CA PHE A 143 -8.49 -1.58 -3.06
C PHE A 143 -9.47 -2.27 -4.02
N ALA A 144 -9.18 -3.53 -4.38
CA ALA A 144 -10.13 -4.29 -5.19
C ALA A 144 -11.45 -4.45 -4.44
N PRO A 145 -12.59 -4.32 -5.13
CA PRO A 145 -13.87 -4.72 -4.58
C PRO A 145 -13.74 -6.15 -4.03
N ARG A 146 -14.16 -6.34 -2.78
CA ARG A 146 -14.18 -7.65 -2.13
C ARG A 146 -15.61 -8.02 -1.86
N PRO A 147 -16.29 -8.64 -2.85
CA PRO A 147 -17.67 -9.03 -2.65
C PRO A 147 -17.76 -10.04 -1.51
N ALA A 148 -18.86 -9.96 -0.77
CA ALA A 148 -19.15 -10.91 0.30
C ALA A 148 -19.25 -12.33 -0.26
N LEU A 149 -18.99 -13.32 0.58
CA LEU A 149 -19.06 -14.74 0.16
C LEU A 149 -20.43 -15.09 -0.43
N GLU A 150 -21.49 -14.55 0.18
CA GLU A 150 -22.89 -14.74 -0.25
C GLU A 150 -23.15 -14.14 -1.63
N GLU A 151 -22.59 -12.97 -1.93
CA GLU A 151 -22.70 -12.31 -3.23
C GLU A 151 -22.02 -13.15 -4.33
N ILE A 152 -20.81 -13.65 -4.05
CA ILE A 152 -20.11 -14.54 -4.97
C ILE A 152 -20.92 -15.81 -5.24
N LEU A 153 -21.45 -16.43 -4.19
CA LEU A 153 -22.24 -17.65 -4.34
C LEU A 153 -23.54 -17.41 -5.09
N SER A 154 -24.18 -16.27 -4.87
CA SER A 154 -25.38 -15.86 -5.61
C SER A 154 -25.07 -15.68 -7.09
N GLY A 155 -24.00 -14.96 -7.42
CA GLY A 155 -23.54 -14.78 -8.81
C GLY A 155 -23.17 -16.11 -9.48
N VAL A 156 -22.53 -17.03 -8.76
CA VAL A 156 -22.24 -18.36 -9.30
C VAL A 156 -23.51 -19.14 -9.60
N LYS A 157 -24.48 -19.15 -8.68
CA LYS A 157 -25.75 -19.87 -8.86
C LYS A 157 -26.61 -19.29 -10.00
N SER A 158 -26.58 -17.97 -10.20
CA SER A 158 -27.33 -17.32 -11.29
C SER A 158 -26.84 -17.74 -12.68
N VAL A 159 -25.53 -17.94 -12.82
CA VAL A 159 -24.88 -18.23 -14.12
C VAL A 159 -24.64 -19.74 -14.34
N ILE A 160 -24.29 -20.47 -13.27
CA ILE A 160 -24.01 -21.92 -13.33
C ILE A 160 -25.06 -22.65 -12.51
N ASN A 161 -26.24 -22.79 -13.08
CA ASN A 161 -27.41 -23.41 -12.42
C ASN A 161 -27.65 -24.89 -12.77
N SER A 162 -27.01 -25.40 -13.83
CA SER A 162 -27.26 -26.75 -14.34
C SER A 162 -26.31 -27.82 -13.82
N ASP A 163 -25.16 -27.43 -13.24
CA ASP A 163 -24.14 -28.35 -12.73
C ASP A 163 -23.70 -27.91 -11.31
N GLU A 164 -24.31 -28.50 -10.30
CA GLU A 164 -24.05 -28.20 -8.90
C GLU A 164 -22.58 -28.45 -8.51
N LYS A 165 -21.95 -29.50 -9.04
CA LYS A 165 -20.55 -29.82 -8.79
C LYS A 165 -19.63 -28.73 -9.37
N LEU A 166 -19.95 -28.28 -10.57
CA LEU A 166 -19.21 -27.23 -11.24
C LEU A 166 -19.40 -25.86 -10.53
N ALA A 167 -20.66 -25.55 -10.18
CA ALA A 167 -20.98 -24.35 -9.40
C ALA A 167 -20.23 -24.32 -8.06
N ARG A 168 -20.17 -25.44 -7.34
CA ARG A 168 -19.42 -25.57 -6.10
C ARG A 168 -17.93 -25.31 -6.31
N GLN A 169 -17.32 -25.85 -7.35
CA GLN A 169 -15.90 -25.62 -7.66
C GLN A 169 -15.62 -24.17 -8.09
N ALA A 170 -16.50 -23.59 -8.89
CA ALA A 170 -16.43 -22.17 -9.27
C ALA A 170 -16.55 -21.27 -8.05
N GLY A 171 -17.48 -21.57 -7.14
CA GLY A 171 -17.64 -20.86 -5.87
C GLY A 171 -16.38 -20.89 -5.01
N MET A 172 -15.79 -22.09 -4.78
CA MET A 172 -14.54 -22.22 -4.04
C MET A 172 -13.40 -21.41 -4.68
N TYR A 173 -13.29 -21.44 -6.02
CA TYR A 173 -12.29 -20.68 -6.76
C TYR A 173 -12.48 -19.18 -6.62
N LEU A 174 -13.69 -18.67 -6.87
CA LEU A 174 -13.98 -17.23 -6.83
C LEU A 174 -13.91 -16.68 -5.41
N CYS A 175 -14.45 -17.38 -4.41
CA CYS A 175 -14.31 -16.99 -3.01
C CYS A 175 -12.85 -16.87 -2.60
N HIS A 176 -12.02 -17.85 -2.92
CA HIS A 176 -10.60 -17.82 -2.57
C HIS A 176 -9.83 -16.69 -3.28
N ARG A 177 -10.21 -16.35 -4.51
CA ARG A 177 -9.48 -15.35 -5.32
C ARG A 177 -9.89 -13.91 -5.05
N TYR A 178 -11.17 -13.69 -4.69
CA TYR A 178 -11.75 -12.35 -4.74
C TYR A 178 -12.42 -11.89 -3.43
N SER A 179 -12.83 -12.77 -2.50
CA SER A 179 -13.46 -12.32 -1.25
C SER A 179 -12.47 -11.71 -0.25
N GLY A 180 -11.19 -12.10 -0.32
CA GLY A 180 -10.20 -11.72 0.69
C GLY A 180 -10.34 -12.46 2.02
N GLU A 181 -11.30 -13.39 2.14
CA GLU A 181 -11.54 -14.18 3.35
C GLU A 181 -10.46 -15.25 3.57
N LYS A 182 -10.31 -15.65 4.84
CA LYS A 182 -9.37 -16.71 5.22
C LYS A 182 -9.82 -18.05 4.66
N LEU A 183 -8.85 -18.89 4.27
CA LEU A 183 -9.13 -20.25 3.79
C LEU A 183 -10.02 -21.06 4.74
N ARG A 184 -9.86 -20.86 6.05
CA ARG A 184 -10.66 -21.50 7.07
C ARG A 184 -12.15 -21.13 6.96
N THR A 185 -12.46 -19.82 6.85
CA THR A 185 -13.82 -19.30 6.70
C THR A 185 -14.49 -19.87 5.42
N ILE A 186 -13.73 -19.85 4.31
CA ILE A 186 -14.21 -20.43 3.05
C ILE A 186 -14.41 -21.94 3.20
N GLY A 187 -13.49 -22.65 3.86
CA GLY A 187 -13.59 -24.08 4.11
C GLY A 187 -14.83 -24.45 4.93
N GLU A 188 -15.13 -23.68 5.98
CA GLU A 188 -16.34 -23.85 6.81
C GLU A 188 -17.62 -23.66 5.97
N LEU A 189 -17.68 -22.64 5.10
CA LEU A 189 -18.80 -22.37 4.22
C LEU A 189 -19.08 -23.54 3.25
N PHE A 190 -18.04 -24.15 2.71
CA PHE A 190 -18.14 -25.28 1.78
C PHE A 190 -18.09 -26.64 2.48
N ASN A 191 -17.97 -26.70 3.81
CA ASN A 191 -17.79 -27.93 4.57
C ASN A 191 -16.65 -28.82 4.05
N VAL A 192 -15.47 -28.19 3.85
CA VAL A 192 -14.24 -28.83 3.40
C VAL A 192 -13.02 -28.29 4.13
N ARG A 193 -11.91 -29.00 4.07
CA ARG A 193 -10.63 -28.53 4.64
C ARG A 193 -10.02 -27.44 3.77
N GLU A 194 -9.21 -26.57 4.37
CA GLU A 194 -8.49 -25.48 3.70
C GLU A 194 -7.67 -25.95 2.48
N SER A 195 -7.07 -27.14 2.58
CA SER A 195 -6.32 -27.75 1.47
C SER A 195 -7.18 -27.99 0.24
N ALA A 196 -8.45 -28.37 0.41
CA ALA A 196 -9.39 -28.60 -0.69
C ALA A 196 -9.74 -27.28 -1.41
N ILE A 197 -9.86 -26.16 -0.67
CA ILE A 197 -10.07 -24.84 -1.27
C ILE A 197 -8.84 -24.43 -2.10
N SER A 198 -7.65 -24.57 -1.54
CA SER A 198 -6.39 -24.25 -2.25
C SER A 198 -6.23 -25.09 -3.52
N GLU A 199 -6.53 -26.38 -3.44
CA GLU A 199 -6.44 -27.29 -4.59
C GLU A 199 -7.49 -26.96 -5.65
N ALA A 200 -8.75 -26.72 -5.26
CA ALA A 200 -9.79 -26.29 -6.18
C ALA A 200 -9.39 -25.01 -6.90
N SER A 201 -8.89 -24.02 -6.17
CA SER A 201 -8.44 -22.75 -6.75
C SER A 201 -7.26 -22.92 -7.72
N ARG A 202 -6.33 -23.83 -7.46
CA ARG A 202 -5.18 -24.13 -8.32
C ARG A 202 -5.59 -24.87 -9.61
N LEU A 203 -6.56 -25.76 -9.53
CA LEU A 203 -6.96 -26.62 -10.67
C LEU A 203 -8.02 -25.99 -11.55
N PHE A 204 -8.86 -25.09 -11.03
CA PHE A 204 -10.00 -24.54 -11.74
C PHE A 204 -9.60 -23.74 -13.00
N PRO A 205 -8.53 -22.93 -13.04
CA PRO A 205 -8.10 -22.22 -14.26
C PRO A 205 -7.85 -23.17 -15.43
N ARG A 206 -7.25 -24.34 -15.20
CA ARG A 206 -7.02 -25.35 -16.23
C ARG A 206 -8.33 -25.91 -16.82
N LYS A 207 -9.41 -25.94 -16.02
CA LYS A 207 -10.74 -26.33 -16.51
C LYS A 207 -11.35 -25.24 -17.38
N MET A 208 -11.15 -23.97 -17.02
CA MET A 208 -11.60 -22.83 -17.83
C MET A 208 -10.91 -22.81 -19.20
N GLU A 209 -9.61 -23.07 -19.26
CA GLU A 209 -8.84 -23.16 -20.51
C GLU A 209 -9.39 -24.24 -21.45
N LYS A 210 -9.76 -25.41 -20.88
CA LYS A 210 -10.31 -26.55 -21.64
C LYS A 210 -11.78 -26.35 -22.03
N ASN A 211 -12.52 -25.50 -21.33
CA ASN A 211 -13.94 -25.28 -21.55
C ASN A 211 -14.23 -23.79 -21.72
N LYS A 212 -14.24 -23.34 -23.00
CA LYS A 212 -14.48 -21.91 -23.35
C LYS A 212 -15.85 -21.41 -22.85
N LYS A 213 -16.89 -22.27 -22.74
CA LYS A 213 -18.20 -21.86 -22.20
C LYS A 213 -18.10 -21.55 -20.72
N LEU A 214 -17.35 -22.36 -19.96
CA LEU A 214 -17.07 -22.11 -18.54
C LEU A 214 -16.28 -20.82 -18.36
N GLY A 215 -15.24 -20.60 -19.17
CA GLY A 215 -14.46 -19.36 -19.12
C GLY A 215 -15.35 -18.12 -19.29
N LYS A 216 -16.24 -18.12 -20.30
CA LYS A 216 -17.20 -17.01 -20.53
C LYS A 216 -18.18 -16.85 -19.36
N ALA A 217 -18.65 -17.94 -18.75
CA ALA A 217 -19.52 -17.89 -17.58
C ALA A 217 -18.82 -17.23 -16.37
N ILE A 218 -17.56 -17.57 -16.12
CA ILE A 218 -16.76 -16.95 -15.05
C ILE A 218 -16.52 -15.48 -15.32
N GLU A 219 -16.16 -15.08 -16.54
CA GLU A 219 -15.98 -13.65 -16.89
C GLU A 219 -17.29 -12.87 -16.74
N ARG A 220 -18.43 -13.45 -17.06
CA ARG A 220 -19.74 -12.84 -16.80
C ARG A 220 -19.98 -12.63 -15.29
N ILE A 221 -19.73 -13.64 -14.46
CA ILE A 221 -19.86 -13.53 -12.99
C ILE A 221 -18.95 -12.43 -12.46
N LYS A 222 -17.70 -12.36 -12.92
CA LYS A 222 -16.78 -11.28 -12.53
C LYS A 222 -17.30 -9.90 -12.93
N GLY A 223 -17.85 -9.77 -14.13
CA GLY A 223 -18.45 -8.51 -14.57
C GLY A 223 -19.66 -8.09 -13.71
N GLU A 224 -20.53 -9.04 -13.33
CA GLU A 224 -21.67 -8.78 -12.44
C GLU A 224 -21.25 -8.38 -11.03
N LEU A 225 -20.09 -8.87 -10.55
CA LEU A 225 -19.52 -8.58 -9.22
C LEU A 225 -18.50 -7.42 -9.22
N ASN A 226 -18.23 -6.83 -10.39
CA ASN A 226 -17.18 -5.80 -10.57
C ASN A 226 -15.79 -6.23 -10.06
N ILE A 227 -15.34 -7.47 -10.33
CA ILE A 227 -14.07 -8.05 -9.88
C ILE A 227 -13.20 -8.58 -11.02
#